data_77aa5fc1522ebe76d53563c6f4adbd16
#
_entry.id   77aa5fc1522ebe76d53563c6f4adbd16
#
_cell.length_a   1.000
_cell.length_b   1.000
_cell.length_c   1.000
_cell.angle_alpha   90.00
_cell.angle_beta   90.00
_cell.angle_gamma   90.00
#
_symmetry.space_group_name_H-M   'P 1'
#
loop_
_entity.id
_entity.type
_entity.pdbx_description
1 polymer ?
#
loop_
_entity_poly.entity_id
_entity_poly.type
_entity_poly.pdbx_seq_one_letter_code
_entity_poly.pdbx_strand_id
1 'polypeptide(L)'
;MPQRSVLPRSRDVLSYEWERRSGNQLLLYRLRWAYGESGRLLGLAADLVSRKVTVIAAPGGVAAALAAKAATATVPIVFVTGSDPVADGLVVSLNRPGGNVTGITSMNTGLAVKQLGLLQQLLHRDARFAILVNPKNPQTQSVIADVQSPLRQWGGRSKS
;
A
#
# COMPACT_ATOMS: atom_id res chain seq x y z
N MET A 1 -15.38 -17.93 -22.78
CA MET A 1 -15.77 -17.50 -21.42
C MET A 1 -14.76 -18.09 -20.45
N PRO A 2 -14.17 -17.32 -19.53
CA PRO A 2 -13.23 -17.88 -18.57
C PRO A 2 -13.99 -18.73 -17.55
N GLN A 3 -13.60 -19.98 -17.40
CA GLN A 3 -14.14 -20.86 -16.35
C GLN A 3 -13.64 -20.37 -15.00
N ARG A 4 -14.58 -19.97 -14.12
CA ARG A 4 -14.30 -19.72 -12.71
C ARG A 4 -14.20 -21.07 -12.00
N SER A 5 -13.01 -21.50 -11.64
CA SER A 5 -12.87 -22.52 -10.61
C SER A 5 -12.95 -21.83 -9.24
N VAL A 6 -14.11 -21.95 -8.59
CA VAL A 6 -14.30 -21.51 -7.21
C VAL A 6 -13.78 -22.63 -6.32
N LEU A 7 -12.60 -22.43 -5.72
CA LEU A 7 -12.14 -23.33 -4.66
C LEU A 7 -12.90 -23.06 -3.35
N PRO A 8 -13.08 -24.07 -2.48
CA PRO A 8 -14.01 -24.02 -1.37
C PRO A 8 -13.67 -22.91 -0.36
N ARG A 9 -14.73 -22.25 0.08
CA ARG A 9 -14.74 -21.28 1.17
C ARG A 9 -14.26 -21.92 2.48
N SER A 10 -12.99 -21.81 2.81
CA SER A 10 -12.66 -21.62 4.22
C SER A 10 -12.95 -20.15 4.53
N ARG A 11 -13.66 -19.88 5.60
CA ARG A 11 -14.11 -18.52 5.99
C ARG A 11 -12.98 -17.50 6.18
N ASP A 12 -11.74 -17.93 6.07
CA ASP A 12 -10.58 -17.19 6.52
C ASP A 12 -9.63 -16.68 5.42
N VAL A 13 -9.74 -17.15 4.17
CA VAL A 13 -8.90 -16.67 3.06
C VAL A 13 -9.69 -16.73 1.76
N LEU A 14 -10.00 -15.57 1.16
CA LEU A 14 -10.44 -15.56 -0.22
C LEU A 14 -9.22 -15.80 -1.11
N SER A 15 -9.18 -16.97 -1.71
CA SER A 15 -8.24 -17.30 -2.76
C SER A 15 -9.02 -17.50 -4.06
N TYR A 16 -8.66 -16.74 -5.07
CA TYR A 16 -9.18 -16.92 -6.41
C TYR A 16 -8.05 -17.41 -7.31
N GLU A 17 -8.34 -18.43 -8.10
CA GLU A 17 -7.46 -18.88 -9.16
C GLU A 17 -8.26 -18.86 -10.45
N TRP A 18 -7.73 -18.26 -11.50
CA TRP A 18 -8.33 -18.28 -12.83
C TRP A 18 -7.28 -18.36 -13.90
N GLU A 19 -7.64 -18.98 -14.98
CA GLU A 19 -6.80 -19.17 -16.15
C GLU A 19 -7.28 -18.27 -17.29
N ARG A 20 -6.36 -17.64 -17.96
CA ARG A 20 -6.62 -16.89 -19.18
C ARG A 20 -5.63 -17.31 -20.26
N ARG A 21 -6.16 -17.66 -21.43
CA ARG A 21 -5.33 -17.83 -22.63
C ARG A 21 -5.17 -16.49 -23.35
N SER A 22 -3.93 -16.12 -23.63
CA SER A 22 -3.57 -14.99 -24.46
C SER A 22 -2.66 -15.51 -25.56
N GLY A 23 -3.20 -15.70 -26.76
CA GLY A 23 -2.48 -16.40 -27.83
C GLY A 23 -2.13 -17.84 -27.43
N ASN A 24 -0.86 -18.19 -27.52
CA ASN A 24 -0.35 -19.52 -27.15
C ASN A 24 0.12 -19.61 -25.69
N GLN A 25 -0.08 -18.56 -24.88
CA GLN A 25 0.32 -18.51 -23.47
C GLN A 25 -0.86 -18.75 -22.54
N LEU A 26 -0.65 -19.62 -21.56
CA LEU A 26 -1.55 -19.84 -20.44
C LEU A 26 -1.10 -18.96 -19.27
N LEU A 27 -1.95 -18.03 -18.86
CA LEU A 27 -1.72 -17.16 -17.69
C LEU A 27 -2.55 -17.69 -16.52
N LEU A 28 -1.89 -18.07 -15.44
CA LEU A 28 -2.52 -18.51 -14.20
C LEU A 28 -2.43 -17.39 -13.17
N TYR A 29 -3.58 -16.89 -12.72
CA TYR A 29 -3.68 -15.85 -11.71
C TYR A 29 -4.07 -16.45 -10.36
N ARG A 30 -3.34 -16.05 -9.30
CA ARG A 30 -3.62 -16.45 -7.92
C ARG A 30 -3.78 -15.21 -7.06
N LEU A 31 -4.98 -14.94 -6.57
CA LEU A 31 -5.28 -13.82 -5.68
C LEU A 31 -5.33 -14.30 -4.24
N ARG A 32 -4.74 -13.52 -3.33
CA ARG A 32 -4.81 -13.71 -1.88
C ARG A 32 -5.26 -12.42 -1.22
N TRP A 33 -6.18 -12.52 -0.28
CA TRP A 33 -6.79 -11.37 0.38
C TRP A 33 -6.69 -11.46 1.89
N ALA A 34 -6.15 -10.43 2.53
CA ALA A 34 -5.91 -10.38 3.98
C ALA A 34 -7.05 -9.75 4.80
N TYR A 35 -8.10 -9.20 4.16
CA TYR A 35 -9.23 -8.53 4.82
C TYR A 35 -8.85 -7.44 5.82
N GLY A 36 -7.78 -6.70 5.56
CA GLY A 36 -7.28 -5.68 6.47
C GLY A 36 -6.45 -6.21 7.64
N GLU A 37 -6.27 -7.52 7.75
CA GLU A 37 -5.44 -8.16 8.78
C GLU A 37 -4.00 -8.28 8.31
N SER A 38 -3.18 -7.26 8.57
CA SER A 38 -1.78 -7.22 8.12
C SER A 38 -0.94 -8.39 8.61
N GLY A 39 -1.26 -8.96 9.78
CA GLY A 39 -0.56 -10.12 10.33
C GLY A 39 -0.67 -11.39 9.46
N ARG A 40 -1.66 -11.47 8.57
CA ARG A 40 -1.84 -12.61 7.66
C ARG A 40 -1.01 -12.51 6.38
N LEU A 41 -0.55 -11.31 6.03
CA LEU A 41 0.10 -11.03 4.75
C LEU A 41 1.35 -11.88 4.53
N LEU A 42 2.17 -12.08 5.56
CA LEU A 42 3.39 -12.89 5.45
C LEU A 42 3.09 -14.35 5.10
N GLY A 43 2.10 -14.96 5.78
CA GLY A 43 1.68 -16.33 5.48
C GLY A 43 1.09 -16.47 4.07
N LEU A 44 0.32 -15.48 3.62
CA LEU A 44 -0.25 -15.45 2.27
C LEU A 44 0.83 -15.28 1.20
N ALA A 45 1.84 -14.46 1.44
CA ALA A 45 2.99 -14.30 0.55
C ALA A 45 3.81 -15.60 0.47
N ALA A 46 4.06 -16.26 1.60
CA ALA A 46 4.76 -17.54 1.65
C ALA A 46 3.99 -18.64 0.89
N ASP A 47 2.64 -18.68 0.98
CA ASP A 47 1.82 -19.59 0.18
C ASP A 47 1.99 -19.36 -1.33
N LEU A 48 2.04 -18.09 -1.78
CA LEU A 48 2.30 -17.79 -3.20
C LEU A 48 3.68 -18.27 -3.64
N VAL A 49 4.71 -18.04 -2.83
CA VAL A 49 6.08 -18.50 -3.11
C VAL A 49 6.14 -20.02 -3.19
N SER A 50 5.51 -20.75 -2.25
CA SER A 50 5.48 -22.23 -2.25
C SER A 50 4.81 -22.80 -3.51
N ARG A 51 3.89 -22.06 -4.11
CA ARG A 51 3.21 -22.40 -5.37
C ARG A 51 4.01 -22.02 -6.62
N LYS A 52 5.27 -21.60 -6.46
CA LYS A 52 6.20 -21.28 -7.54
C LYS A 52 5.63 -20.26 -8.54
N VAL A 53 4.99 -19.19 -8.03
CA VAL A 53 4.54 -18.11 -8.89
C VAL A 53 5.72 -17.41 -9.56
N THR A 54 5.54 -16.96 -10.78
CA THR A 54 6.59 -16.30 -11.57
C THR A 54 6.83 -14.86 -11.13
N VAL A 55 5.78 -14.19 -10.60
CA VAL A 55 5.82 -12.80 -10.13
C VAL A 55 4.75 -12.59 -9.05
N ILE A 56 5.04 -11.74 -8.09
CA ILE A 56 4.08 -11.30 -7.07
C ILE A 56 3.74 -9.84 -7.34
N ALA A 57 2.47 -9.54 -7.61
CA ALA A 57 1.96 -8.18 -7.63
C ALA A 57 1.40 -7.83 -6.26
N ALA A 58 1.88 -6.73 -5.65
CA ALA A 58 1.49 -6.24 -4.34
C ALA A 58 0.86 -4.84 -4.41
N PRO A 59 -0.35 -4.68 -5.01
CA PRO A 59 -1.02 -3.39 -5.13
C PRO A 59 -1.69 -2.94 -3.83
N GLY A 60 -1.67 -3.77 -2.78
CA GLY A 60 -2.30 -3.51 -1.49
C GLY A 60 -1.54 -2.56 -0.56
N GLY A 61 -0.59 -1.79 -1.09
CA GLY A 61 0.22 -0.84 -0.33
C GLY A 61 1.46 -1.45 0.31
N VAL A 62 2.11 -0.66 1.18
CA VAL A 62 3.42 -0.98 1.78
C VAL A 62 3.44 -2.30 2.52
N ALA A 63 2.42 -2.57 3.34
CA ALA A 63 2.38 -3.79 4.16
C ALA A 63 2.39 -5.08 3.31
N ALA A 64 1.65 -5.09 2.18
CA ALA A 64 1.63 -6.23 1.28
C ALA A 64 2.98 -6.41 0.57
N ALA A 65 3.60 -5.29 0.15
CA ALA A 65 4.90 -5.30 -0.51
C ALA A 65 6.03 -5.75 0.44
N LEU A 66 6.03 -5.30 1.69
CA LEU A 66 6.99 -5.73 2.72
C LEU A 66 6.83 -7.22 3.05
N ALA A 67 5.59 -7.70 3.17
CA ALA A 67 5.32 -9.11 3.40
C ALA A 67 5.83 -9.99 2.24
N ALA A 68 5.61 -9.56 0.99
CA ALA A 68 6.14 -10.24 -0.17
C ALA A 68 7.68 -10.24 -0.19
N LYS A 69 8.30 -9.08 0.10
CA LYS A 69 9.77 -8.94 0.20
C LYS A 69 10.37 -9.84 1.27
N ALA A 70 9.71 -9.98 2.42
CA ALA A 70 10.14 -10.86 3.50
C ALA A 70 10.00 -12.36 3.14
N ALA A 71 9.04 -12.71 2.27
CA ALA A 71 8.77 -14.09 1.89
C ALA A 71 9.74 -14.63 0.83
N THR A 72 10.37 -13.78 0.01
CA THR A 72 11.26 -14.21 -1.08
C THR A 72 12.29 -13.14 -1.47
N ALA A 73 13.50 -13.62 -1.77
CA ALA A 73 14.56 -12.78 -2.36
C ALA A 73 14.74 -13.02 -3.87
N THR A 74 14.00 -13.96 -4.47
CA THR A 74 14.21 -14.39 -5.86
C THR A 74 13.01 -14.18 -6.77
N VAL A 75 11.78 -14.37 -6.26
CA VAL A 75 10.57 -14.12 -7.05
C VAL A 75 10.41 -12.61 -7.26
N PRO A 76 10.31 -12.12 -8.49
CA PRO A 76 10.08 -10.70 -8.75
C PRO A 76 8.82 -10.19 -8.06
N ILE A 77 8.92 -9.00 -7.45
CA ILE A 77 7.82 -8.33 -6.74
C ILE A 77 7.58 -6.98 -7.39
N VAL A 78 6.33 -6.71 -7.77
CA VAL A 78 5.89 -5.42 -8.31
C VAL A 78 4.90 -4.80 -7.34
N PHE A 79 5.28 -3.68 -6.72
CA PHE A 79 4.42 -2.96 -5.78
C PHE A 79 3.75 -1.73 -6.39
N VAL A 80 2.67 -1.29 -5.75
CA VAL A 80 2.06 0.03 -5.94
C VAL A 80 1.85 0.64 -4.56
N THR A 81 2.40 1.84 -4.32
CA THR A 81 2.27 2.54 -3.04
C THR A 81 2.02 4.04 -3.21
N GLY A 82 1.46 4.69 -2.19
CA GLY A 82 1.31 6.15 -2.12
C GLY A 82 2.41 6.83 -1.30
N SER A 83 3.27 6.06 -0.63
CA SER A 83 4.36 6.54 0.22
C SER A 83 5.71 6.52 -0.50
N ASP A 84 6.75 6.97 0.19
CA ASP A 84 8.14 6.87 -0.27
C ASP A 84 8.66 5.43 -0.07
N PRO A 85 8.89 4.67 -1.14
CA PRO A 85 9.30 3.27 -1.03
C PRO A 85 10.75 3.10 -0.50
N VAL A 86 11.56 4.14 -0.52
CA VAL A 86 12.91 4.13 0.10
C VAL A 86 12.77 4.28 1.62
N ALA A 87 11.99 5.25 2.08
CA ALA A 87 11.71 5.44 3.50
C ALA A 87 10.98 4.23 4.11
N ASP A 88 10.11 3.57 3.35
CA ASP A 88 9.41 2.36 3.75
C ASP A 88 10.31 1.11 3.73
N GLY A 89 11.55 1.20 3.25
CA GLY A 89 12.48 0.08 3.16
C GLY A 89 12.15 -0.94 2.07
N LEU A 90 11.28 -0.59 1.10
CA LEU A 90 10.95 -1.47 -0.03
C LEU A 90 12.10 -1.58 -1.02
N VAL A 91 12.73 -0.47 -1.34
CA VAL A 91 13.83 -0.35 -2.31
C VAL A 91 14.97 0.47 -1.75
N VAL A 92 16.17 0.29 -2.29
CA VAL A 92 17.37 1.04 -1.87
C VAL A 92 17.35 2.47 -2.40
N SER A 93 16.91 2.65 -3.64
CA SER A 93 16.69 3.96 -4.26
C SER A 93 15.66 3.87 -5.38
N LEU A 94 15.10 5.01 -5.79
CA LEU A 94 14.11 5.06 -6.86
C LEU A 94 14.70 4.68 -8.24
N ASN A 95 15.94 5.10 -8.50
CA ASN A 95 16.60 4.87 -9.79
C ASN A 95 17.22 3.46 -9.88
N ARG A 96 17.55 2.86 -8.75
CA ARG A 96 18.15 1.53 -8.64
C ARG A 96 17.52 0.80 -7.47
N PRO A 97 16.34 0.20 -7.66
CA PRO A 97 15.57 -0.44 -6.57
C PRO A 97 16.39 -1.49 -5.81
N GLY A 98 17.26 -2.20 -6.51
CA GLY A 98 18.06 -3.30 -5.96
C GLY A 98 17.22 -4.55 -5.70
N GLY A 99 17.84 -5.71 -5.79
CA GLY A 99 17.17 -6.99 -5.54
C GLY A 99 16.02 -7.30 -6.49
N ASN A 100 15.02 -8.02 -5.96
CA ASN A 100 13.87 -8.53 -6.71
C ASN A 100 12.61 -7.67 -6.59
N VAL A 101 12.69 -6.46 -6.01
CA VAL A 101 11.53 -5.59 -5.73
C VAL A 101 11.58 -4.35 -6.61
N THR A 102 10.50 -4.09 -7.34
CA THR A 102 10.30 -2.88 -8.14
C THR A 102 8.84 -2.44 -8.08
N GLY A 103 8.50 -1.24 -8.53
CA GLY A 103 7.11 -0.81 -8.54
C GLY A 103 6.89 0.64 -8.89
N ILE A 104 5.70 1.11 -8.55
CA ILE A 104 5.22 2.45 -8.83
C ILE A 104 4.84 3.11 -7.50
N THR A 105 5.21 4.38 -7.33
CA THR A 105 4.74 5.21 -6.22
C THR A 105 4.11 6.49 -6.75
N SER A 106 3.02 6.91 -6.12
CA SER A 106 2.39 8.23 -6.36
C SER A 106 2.94 9.33 -5.45
N MET A 107 3.78 8.98 -4.46
CA MET A 107 4.43 9.90 -3.51
C MET A 107 3.47 10.97 -2.97
N ASN A 108 2.33 10.54 -2.44
CA ASN A 108 1.30 11.43 -1.89
C ASN A 108 1.69 12.06 -0.52
N THR A 109 2.85 11.70 0.00
CA THR A 109 3.42 12.29 1.22
C THR A 109 3.66 13.78 1.01
N GLY A 110 3.20 14.59 1.96
CA GLY A 110 3.27 16.06 1.88
C GLY A 110 2.11 16.74 1.15
N LEU A 111 1.23 16.01 0.44
CA LEU A 111 0.03 16.61 -0.16
C LEU A 111 -0.98 17.08 0.90
N ALA A 112 -1.08 16.40 2.03
CA ALA A 112 -1.99 16.76 3.12
C ALA A 112 -1.73 18.17 3.64
N VAL A 113 -0.46 18.57 3.77
CA VAL A 113 -0.06 19.94 4.18
C VAL A 113 -0.51 20.97 3.17
N LYS A 114 -0.30 20.71 1.87
CA LYS A 114 -0.71 21.63 0.79
C LYS A 114 -2.23 21.75 0.71
N GLN A 115 -2.95 20.64 0.84
CA GLN A 115 -4.42 20.61 0.87
C GLN A 115 -4.96 21.43 2.04
N LEU A 116 -4.40 21.27 3.24
CA LEU A 116 -4.79 22.08 4.40
C LEU A 116 -4.48 23.56 4.20
N GLY A 117 -3.34 23.90 3.61
CA GLY A 117 -3.01 25.30 3.29
C GLY A 117 -3.99 25.92 2.32
N LEU A 118 -4.44 25.21 1.31
CA LEU A 118 -5.48 25.66 0.38
C LEU A 118 -6.84 25.80 1.07
N LEU A 119 -7.23 24.83 1.90
CA LEU A 119 -8.47 24.91 2.68
C LEU A 119 -8.47 26.11 3.61
N GLN A 120 -7.35 26.41 4.27
CA GLN A 120 -7.23 27.58 5.12
C GLN A 120 -7.41 28.90 4.36
N GLN A 121 -6.92 28.99 3.13
CA GLN A 121 -7.10 30.18 2.28
C GLN A 121 -8.55 30.36 1.84
N LEU A 122 -9.30 29.26 1.67
CA LEU A 122 -10.68 29.26 1.22
C LEU A 122 -11.67 29.47 2.36
N LEU A 123 -11.30 29.16 3.60
CA LEU A 123 -12.18 29.18 4.75
C LEU A 123 -11.96 30.46 5.60
N HIS A 124 -12.98 30.84 6.37
CA HIS A 124 -12.91 31.97 7.30
C HIS A 124 -11.91 31.67 8.43
N ARG A 125 -11.38 32.75 9.06
CA ARG A 125 -10.31 32.67 10.08
C ARG A 125 -10.66 31.79 11.30
N ASP A 126 -11.93 31.58 11.59
CA ASP A 126 -12.43 30.80 12.73
C ASP A 126 -12.84 29.37 12.35
N ALA A 127 -12.42 28.88 11.18
CA ALA A 127 -12.75 27.53 10.72
C ALA A 127 -12.08 26.46 11.62
N ARG A 128 -12.88 25.47 12.00
CA ARG A 128 -12.40 24.31 12.76
C ARG A 128 -12.13 23.15 11.81
N PHE A 129 -10.95 22.58 11.89
CA PHE A 129 -10.56 21.42 11.09
C PHE A 129 -10.67 20.15 11.93
N ALA A 130 -11.20 19.11 11.33
CA ALA A 130 -11.17 17.75 11.88
C ALA A 130 -10.53 16.83 10.85
N ILE A 131 -9.76 15.84 11.33
CA ILE A 131 -9.10 14.85 10.51
C ILE A 131 -9.60 13.48 10.94
N LEU A 132 -10.17 12.75 9.98
CA LEU A 132 -10.57 11.37 10.22
C LEU A 132 -9.46 10.43 9.72
N VAL A 133 -8.94 9.62 10.61
CA VAL A 133 -7.84 8.68 10.30
C VAL A 133 -8.18 7.26 10.72
N ASN A 134 -7.65 6.29 10.01
CA ASN A 134 -7.69 4.89 10.42
C ASN A 134 -6.42 4.56 11.21
N PRO A 135 -6.49 4.31 12.53
CA PRO A 135 -5.29 4.03 13.35
C PRO A 135 -4.54 2.76 12.96
N LYS A 136 -5.20 1.84 12.24
CA LYS A 136 -4.58 0.61 11.73
C LYS A 136 -3.80 0.80 10.42
N ASN A 137 -3.90 1.99 9.79
CA ASN A 137 -3.12 2.27 8.60
C ASN A 137 -1.70 2.69 9.00
N PRO A 138 -0.64 2.01 8.52
CA PRO A 138 0.75 2.36 8.83
C PRO A 138 1.13 3.82 8.50
N GLN A 139 0.48 4.41 7.50
CA GLN A 139 0.73 5.79 7.08
C GLN A 139 0.06 6.85 7.98
N THR A 140 -0.82 6.46 8.90
CA THR A 140 -1.57 7.39 9.75
C THR A 140 -0.65 8.27 10.59
N GLN A 141 0.42 7.72 11.14
CA GLN A 141 1.36 8.48 11.96
C GLN A 141 2.09 9.56 11.16
N SER A 142 2.51 9.23 9.94
CA SER A 142 3.13 10.19 9.02
C SER A 142 2.16 11.32 8.66
N VAL A 143 0.93 10.98 8.29
CA VAL A 143 -0.11 11.99 7.96
C VAL A 143 -0.40 12.90 9.16
N ILE A 144 -0.50 12.35 10.37
CA ILE A 144 -0.72 13.15 11.60
C ILE A 144 0.46 14.10 11.83
N ALA A 145 1.70 13.62 11.71
CA ALA A 145 2.89 14.43 11.89
C ALA A 145 2.97 15.58 10.87
N ASP A 146 2.70 15.27 9.61
CA ASP A 146 2.69 16.23 8.50
C ASP A 146 1.66 17.35 8.73
N VAL A 147 0.49 17.00 9.26
CA VAL A 147 -0.60 17.95 9.51
C VAL A 147 -0.39 18.78 10.79
N GLN A 148 0.19 18.17 11.83
CA GLN A 148 0.43 18.89 13.10
C GLN A 148 1.42 20.03 12.98
N SER A 149 2.43 19.92 12.14
CA SER A 149 3.47 20.94 11.97
C SER A 149 2.89 22.30 11.54
N PRO A 150 2.12 22.42 10.46
CA PRO A 150 1.49 23.69 10.07
C PRO A 150 0.42 24.15 11.05
N LEU A 151 -0.35 23.25 11.67
CA LEU A 151 -1.38 23.63 12.64
C LEU A 151 -0.79 24.30 13.89
N ARG A 152 0.39 23.90 14.35
CA ARG A 152 1.11 24.58 15.45
C ARG A 152 1.53 25.99 15.07
N GLN A 153 1.94 26.22 13.82
CA GLN A 153 2.30 27.55 13.33
C GLN A 153 1.08 28.47 13.20
N TRP A 154 -0.08 27.91 12.86
CA TRP A 154 -1.33 28.66 12.70
C TRP A 154 -2.01 28.95 14.03
N GLY A 155 -1.95 28.02 15.00
CA GLY A 155 -2.48 28.21 16.36
C GLY A 155 -1.65 29.11 17.27
N GLY A 156 -0.39 29.37 16.93
CA GLY A 156 0.53 30.22 17.70
C GLY A 156 0.25 31.73 17.65
N ARG A 157 -0.74 32.19 16.89
CA ARG A 157 -1.26 33.58 16.96
C ARG A 157 -2.43 33.64 17.91
N SER A 158 -2.22 33.25 19.16
CA SER A 158 -3.14 33.61 20.24
C SER A 158 -2.94 35.08 20.60
N LYS A 159 -4.07 35.77 20.67
CA LYS A 159 -4.31 37.16 21.02
C LYS A 159 -3.36 37.69 22.09
N SER A 160 -2.64 38.75 21.76
CA SER A 160 -2.37 39.84 22.68
C SER A 160 -3.48 40.86 22.55
#